data_fac8ae2f6ecde3f94952553990f31f4d
#
_entry.id   fac8ae2f6ecde3f94952553990f31f4d
#
_cell.length_a   1.000
_cell.length_b   1.000
_cell.length_c   1.000
_cell.angle_alpha   90.00
_cell.angle_beta   90.00
_cell.angle_gamma   90.00
#
_symmetry.space_group_name_H-M   'P 1'
#
loop_
_entity.id
_entity.type
_entity.pdbx_description
1 polymer ?
#
loop_
_entity_poly.entity_id
_entity_poly.type
_entity_poly.pdbx_seq_one_letter_code
_entity_poly.pdbx_strand_id
1 'polypeptide(L)'
;MKILVCCGSGLGSSFMIEMNIKNVLKELGVEAEVTHCDLSSAAGNKSDIYVGTRDIATQLVGLGGEVVSLNNMIDKQERKEKITAAVEKVSQG
;
A
#
# COMPACT_ATOMS: atom_id res chain seq x y z
N MET A 1 8.90 -4.76 8.17
CA MET A 1 7.96 -3.76 7.60
C MET A 1 6.77 -4.49 6.99
N LYS A 2 5.59 -3.98 7.23
CA LYS A 2 4.36 -4.58 6.73
C LYS A 2 3.58 -3.56 5.90
N ILE A 3 3.18 -3.97 4.71
CA ILE A 3 2.43 -3.13 3.78
C ILE A 3 1.07 -3.79 3.54
N LEU A 4 0.01 -3.03 3.77
CA LEU A 4 -1.35 -3.52 3.59
C LEU A 4 -2.00 -2.81 2.40
N VAL A 5 -2.44 -3.58 1.43
CA VAL A 5 -3.17 -3.06 0.27
C VAL A 5 -4.66 -3.19 0.54
N CYS A 6 -5.37 -2.08 0.49
CA CYS A 6 -6.81 -2.05 0.75
C CYS A 6 -7.58 -1.73 -0.51
N CYS A 7 -8.62 -2.52 -0.80
CA CYS A 7 -9.51 -2.28 -1.92
C CYS A 7 -10.96 -2.36 -1.44
N GLY A 8 -11.78 -1.47 -1.97
CA GLY A 8 -13.19 -1.41 -1.57
C GLY A 8 -14.03 -2.55 -2.12
N SER A 9 -13.83 -2.91 -3.39
CA SER A 9 -14.68 -3.91 -4.04
C SER A 9 -14.02 -4.66 -5.17
N GLY A 10 -12.77 -4.40 -5.47
CA GLY A 10 -12.10 -5.01 -6.60
C GLY A 10 -11.18 -6.13 -6.21
N LEU A 11 -11.71 -7.32 -6.02
CA LEU A 11 -10.94 -8.45 -5.55
C LEU A 11 -9.74 -8.79 -6.42
N GLY A 12 -9.91 -8.74 -7.74
CA GLY A 12 -8.81 -9.00 -8.67
C GLY A 12 -7.77 -7.90 -8.68
N SER A 13 -8.19 -6.67 -8.47
CA SER A 13 -7.31 -5.51 -8.48
C SER A 13 -6.35 -5.54 -7.29
N SER A 14 -6.84 -5.94 -6.12
CA SER A 14 -6.01 -6.01 -4.92
C SER A 14 -4.81 -6.93 -5.11
N PHE A 15 -5.05 -8.07 -5.73
CA PHE A 15 -4.00 -9.05 -5.97
C PHE A 15 -2.93 -8.50 -6.91
N MET A 16 -3.35 -7.84 -7.99
CA MET A 16 -2.40 -7.24 -8.93
C MET A 16 -1.57 -6.15 -8.28
N ILE A 17 -2.19 -5.32 -7.48
CA ILE A 17 -1.49 -4.25 -6.78
C ILE A 17 -0.48 -4.85 -5.79
N GLU A 18 -0.89 -5.86 -5.06
CA GLU A 18 -0.01 -6.56 -4.13
C GLU A 18 1.24 -7.09 -4.86
N MET A 19 1.06 -7.75 -5.98
CA MET A 19 2.18 -8.27 -6.77
C MET A 19 3.08 -7.16 -7.27
N ASN A 20 2.48 -6.07 -7.75
CA ASN A 20 3.24 -4.94 -8.26
C ASN A 20 4.06 -4.26 -7.17
N ILE A 21 3.50 -4.15 -5.99
CA ILE A 21 4.21 -3.58 -4.85
C ILE A 21 5.38 -4.49 -4.45
N LYS A 22 5.17 -5.79 -4.44
CA LYS A 22 6.23 -6.74 -4.17
C LYS A 22 7.38 -6.59 -5.17
N ASN A 23 7.06 -6.38 -6.44
CA ASN A 23 8.07 -6.17 -7.47
C ASN A 23 8.86 -4.88 -7.24
N VAL A 24 8.17 -3.79 -6.85
CA VAL A 24 8.84 -2.54 -6.54
C VAL A 24 9.80 -2.71 -5.37
N LEU A 25 9.36 -3.38 -4.31
CA LEU A 25 10.19 -3.63 -3.14
C LEU A 25 11.42 -4.46 -3.49
N LYS A 26 11.24 -5.43 -4.36
CA LYS A 26 12.34 -6.27 -4.82
C LYS A 26 13.38 -5.45 -5.60
N GLU A 27 12.93 -4.53 -6.44
CA GLU A 27 13.81 -3.63 -7.17
C GLU A 27 14.58 -2.71 -6.22
N LEU A 28 13.94 -2.28 -5.14
CA LEU A 28 14.56 -1.41 -4.16
C LEU A 28 15.45 -2.16 -3.17
N GLY A 29 15.40 -3.48 -3.18
CA GLY A 29 16.15 -4.29 -2.23
C GLY A 29 15.58 -4.23 -0.82
N VAL A 30 14.29 -3.97 -0.68
CA VAL A 30 13.62 -3.84 0.61
C VAL A 30 12.84 -5.11 0.91
N GLU A 31 13.04 -5.65 2.11
CA GLU A 31 12.24 -6.79 2.58
C GLU A 31 11.05 -6.26 3.34
N ALA A 32 9.86 -6.62 2.88
CA ALA A 32 8.62 -6.23 3.54
C ALA A 32 7.56 -7.27 3.25
N GLU A 33 6.64 -7.42 4.20
CA GLU A 33 5.49 -8.29 4.04
C GLU A 33 4.38 -7.48 3.36
N VAL A 34 3.87 -7.97 2.24
CA VAL A 34 2.78 -7.32 1.53
C VAL A 34 1.56 -8.23 1.59
N THR A 35 0.47 -7.69 2.11
CA THR A 35 -0.80 -8.40 2.19
C THR A 35 -1.90 -7.53 1.63
N HIS A 36 -3.08 -8.10 1.44
CA HIS A 36 -4.23 -7.34 0.98
C HIS A 36 -5.47 -7.71 1.81
N CYS A 37 -6.38 -6.76 1.93
CA CYS A 37 -7.64 -6.99 2.61
C CYS A 37 -8.67 -5.96 2.13
N ASP A 38 -9.90 -6.11 2.58
CA ASP A 38 -10.92 -5.10 2.33
C ASP A 38 -10.76 -3.96 3.34
N LEU A 39 -11.45 -2.85 3.08
CA LEU A 39 -11.35 -1.68 3.93
C LEU A 39 -11.83 -1.96 5.36
N SER A 40 -12.85 -2.78 5.50
CA SER A 40 -13.40 -3.09 6.82
C SER A 40 -12.43 -3.86 7.71
N SER A 41 -11.51 -4.60 7.11
CA SER A 41 -10.51 -5.37 7.86
C SER A 41 -9.24 -4.57 8.13
N ALA A 42 -9.05 -3.44 7.48
CA ALA A 42 -7.81 -2.67 7.58
C ALA A 42 -7.53 -2.20 9.02
N ALA A 43 -8.55 -1.78 9.73
CA ALA A 43 -8.40 -1.30 11.11
C ALA A 43 -7.90 -2.38 12.06
N GLY A 44 -8.23 -3.64 11.78
CA GLY A 44 -7.79 -4.77 12.59
C GLY A 44 -6.42 -5.33 12.18
N ASN A 45 -5.86 -4.84 11.08
CA ASN A 45 -4.60 -5.32 10.55
C ASN A 45 -3.58 -4.19 10.52
N LYS A 46 -3.05 -3.83 11.68
CA LYS A 46 -2.08 -2.76 11.78
C LYS A 46 -0.87 -3.02 10.90
N SER A 47 -0.49 -2.02 10.14
CA SER A 47 0.60 -2.13 9.18
C SER A 47 1.42 -0.84 9.21
N ASP A 48 2.63 -0.91 8.67
CA ASP A 48 3.48 0.27 8.59
C ASP A 48 3.05 1.18 7.46
N ILE A 49 2.58 0.59 6.38
CA ILE A 49 2.14 1.32 5.20
C ILE A 49 0.79 0.78 4.74
N TYR A 50 -0.14 1.69 4.45
CA TYR A 50 -1.44 1.36 3.90
C TYR A 50 -1.53 1.92 2.48
N VAL A 51 -1.94 1.09 1.53
CA VAL A 51 -2.03 1.48 0.12
C VAL A 51 -3.47 1.34 -0.37
N GLY A 52 -3.96 2.34 -1.05
CA GLY A 52 -5.30 2.29 -1.63
C GLY A 52 -5.51 3.40 -2.64
N THR A 53 -6.67 3.38 -3.30
CA THR A 53 -7.08 4.47 -4.17
C THR A 53 -7.40 5.70 -3.32
N ARG A 54 -7.60 6.86 -3.97
CA ARG A 54 -7.85 8.11 -3.25
C ARG A 54 -8.99 7.99 -2.24
N ASP A 55 -10.09 7.39 -2.65
CA ASP A 55 -11.27 7.27 -1.79
C ASP A 55 -10.99 6.38 -0.58
N ILE A 56 -10.28 5.30 -0.80
CA ILE A 56 -9.94 4.37 0.27
C ILE A 56 -8.85 4.95 1.16
N ALA A 57 -7.87 5.62 0.57
CA ALA A 57 -6.78 6.23 1.32
C ALA A 57 -7.28 7.25 2.35
N THR A 58 -8.31 8.02 2.02
CA THR A 58 -8.88 8.99 2.98
C THR A 58 -9.44 8.29 4.21
N GLN A 59 -9.89 7.05 4.08
CA GLN A 59 -10.42 6.28 5.19
C GLN A 59 -9.35 5.53 5.97
N LEU A 60 -8.16 5.42 5.41
CA LEU A 60 -7.02 4.79 6.07
C LEU A 60 -6.25 5.77 6.97
N VAL A 61 -6.46 7.05 6.77
CA VAL A 61 -5.83 8.08 7.61
C VAL A 61 -6.30 7.91 9.05
N GLY A 62 -5.36 7.92 9.98
CA GLY A 62 -5.70 7.75 11.39
C GLY A 62 -5.49 6.34 11.93
N LEU A 63 -5.14 5.38 11.07
CA LEU A 63 -4.86 4.02 11.53
C LEU A 63 -3.45 3.88 12.10
N GLY A 64 -2.64 4.91 11.97
CA GLY A 64 -1.32 4.93 12.61
C GLY A 64 -0.15 4.61 11.70
N GLY A 65 -0.40 4.29 10.43
CA GLY A 65 0.64 4.01 9.45
C GLY A 65 0.75 5.07 8.37
N GLU A 66 1.75 4.94 7.53
CA GLU A 66 1.89 5.80 6.37
C GLU A 66 0.85 5.41 5.31
N VAL A 67 0.14 6.38 4.77
CA VAL A 67 -0.91 6.11 3.78
C VAL A 67 -0.43 6.50 2.38
N VAL A 68 -0.52 5.56 1.45
CA VAL A 68 -0.19 5.79 0.04
C VAL A 68 -1.49 5.84 -0.75
N SER A 69 -1.75 7.00 -1.36
CA SER A 69 -2.93 7.21 -2.19
C SER A 69 -2.54 7.12 -3.66
N LEU A 70 -3.11 6.18 -4.38
CA LEU A 70 -2.84 6.00 -5.79
C LEU A 70 -3.98 6.58 -6.62
N ASN A 71 -3.66 7.54 -7.49
CA ASN A 71 -4.65 8.14 -8.38
C ASN A 71 -5.02 7.18 -9.50
N ASN A 72 -4.03 6.44 -9.99
CA ASN A 72 -4.23 5.46 -11.05
C ASN A 72 -3.52 4.17 -10.67
N MET A 73 -4.31 3.15 -10.42
CA MET A 73 -3.80 1.85 -9.97
C MET A 73 -2.95 1.13 -11.02
N ILE A 74 -3.09 1.51 -12.29
CA ILE A 74 -2.34 0.90 -13.38
C ILE A 74 -1.04 1.65 -13.68
N ASP A 75 -0.86 2.82 -13.15
CA ASP A 75 0.35 3.63 -13.41
C ASP A 75 1.52 3.10 -12.58
N LYS A 76 2.43 2.42 -13.26
CA LYS A 76 3.60 1.83 -12.62
C LYS A 76 4.52 2.89 -12.03
N GLN A 77 4.69 4.02 -12.71
CA GLN A 77 5.58 5.08 -12.27
C GLN A 77 5.06 5.74 -11.01
N GLU A 78 3.78 6.07 -10.97
CA GLU A 78 3.17 6.64 -9.78
C GLU A 78 3.32 5.70 -8.58
N ARG A 79 3.01 4.43 -8.80
CA ARG A 79 3.11 3.43 -7.76
C ARG A 79 4.52 3.30 -7.22
N LYS A 80 5.51 3.21 -8.13
CA LYS A 80 6.90 3.09 -7.74
C LYS A 80 7.37 4.30 -6.93
N GLU A 81 7.07 5.50 -7.40
CA GLU A 81 7.46 6.72 -6.71
C GLU A 81 6.85 6.83 -5.33
N LYS A 82 5.56 6.57 -5.23
CA LYS A 82 4.84 6.69 -3.95
C LYS A 82 5.26 5.62 -2.95
N ILE A 83 5.44 4.39 -3.41
CA ILE A 83 5.89 3.31 -2.54
C ILE A 83 7.31 3.57 -2.07
N THR A 84 8.19 4.04 -2.94
CA THR A 84 9.56 4.36 -2.57
C THR A 84 9.59 5.45 -1.50
N ALA A 85 8.81 6.50 -1.68
CA ALA A 85 8.74 7.58 -0.70
C ALA A 85 8.21 7.09 0.65
N ALA A 86 7.18 6.26 0.63
CA ALA A 86 6.60 5.73 1.86
C ALA A 86 7.58 4.82 2.60
N VAL A 87 8.28 3.96 1.88
CA VAL A 87 9.27 3.06 2.46
C VAL A 87 10.40 3.86 3.10
N GLU A 88 10.90 4.88 2.41
CA GLU A 88 11.95 5.73 2.96
C GLU A 88 11.50 6.43 4.23
N LYS A 89 10.28 6.96 4.23
CA LYS A 89 9.72 7.65 5.37
C LYS A 89 9.58 6.74 6.59
N VAL A 90 9.07 5.54 6.37
CA VAL A 90 8.90 4.56 7.44
C VAL A 90 10.26 4.08 7.96
N SER A 91 11.23 3.90 7.07
CA SER A 91 12.56 3.44 7.46
C SER A 91 13.31 4.49 8.28
N GLN A 92 13.04 5.77 8.07
CA GLN A 92 13.67 6.86 8.81
C GLN A 92 12.99 7.13 10.15
N GLY A 93 11.75 6.79 10.24
CA GLY A 93 10.96 6.97 11.46
C GLY A 93 11.10 5.80 12.38
#